data_8d49f40262f2c911df6f686d3e506ca3
#
_entry.id   8d49f40262f2c911df6f686d3e506ca3
#
_cell.length_a   1.000
_cell.length_b   1.000
_cell.length_c   1.000
_cell.angle_alpha   90.00
_cell.angle_beta   90.00
_cell.angle_gamma   90.00
#
_symmetry.space_group_name_H-M   'P 1'
#
loop_
_entity.id
_entity.type
_entity.pdbx_description
1 polymer ?
#
loop_
_entity_poly.entity_id
_entity_poly.type
_entity_poly.pdbx_seq_one_letter_code
_entity_poly.pdbx_strand_id
1 'polypeptide(L)'
;RQMVSHLVLDAEGKALNAKLTEAKEQGYQLNLNLLGEAVLGEAEAKSRLERTRQMLQNPLVTYASIKASSVCAQLNPWDIQGNIERLKDRLRPLYREAMKRSPHAFINMDMEEYKDLHLTIKLFTELLSEEEFLNLEAGIVLQAYLPDTFEAFRTLATFAKERREKGGAQIKIRLVKGANLS
;
A
#
# COMPACT_ATOMS: atom_id res chain seq x y z
N ARG A 1 -15.92 20.85 -7.99
CA ARG A 1 -16.45 19.58 -7.44
C ARG A 1 -17.16 18.73 -8.49
N GLN A 2 -17.91 19.29 -9.42
CA GLN A 2 -18.69 18.50 -10.39
C GLN A 2 -17.86 17.74 -11.43
N MET A 3 -16.68 18.25 -11.85
CA MET A 3 -15.85 17.59 -12.89
C MET A 3 -15.12 16.33 -12.46
N VAL A 4 -14.94 16.10 -11.16
CA VAL A 4 -14.22 14.91 -10.63
C VAL A 4 -15.07 14.07 -9.68
N SER A 5 -16.37 14.37 -9.53
CA SER A 5 -17.26 13.66 -8.62
C SER A 5 -17.46 12.19 -8.95
N HIS A 6 -17.16 11.78 -10.19
CA HIS A 6 -17.18 10.38 -10.63
C HIS A 6 -15.88 9.61 -10.29
N LEU A 7 -14.81 10.34 -9.94
CA LEU A 7 -13.50 9.77 -9.59
C LEU A 7 -13.21 9.77 -8.09
N VAL A 8 -13.91 10.64 -7.33
CA VAL A 8 -13.73 10.77 -5.89
C VAL A 8 -15.01 10.30 -5.21
N LEU A 9 -14.91 9.23 -4.45
CA LEU A 9 -15.99 8.66 -3.67
C LEU A 9 -15.92 9.20 -2.23
N ASP A 10 -17.07 9.40 -1.61
CA ASP A 10 -17.11 9.58 -0.17
C ASP A 10 -16.60 8.28 0.48
N ALA A 11 -15.52 8.41 1.26
CA ALA A 11 -14.82 7.26 1.84
C ALA A 11 -15.57 6.60 3.01
N GLU A 12 -16.76 7.09 3.33
CA GLU A 12 -17.51 6.66 4.51
C GLU A 12 -18.99 6.34 4.20
N GLY A 13 -19.52 5.38 4.96
CA GLY A 13 -20.94 5.13 5.06
C GLY A 13 -21.59 4.38 3.90
N LYS A 14 -22.91 4.55 3.78
CA LYS A 14 -23.77 3.82 2.83
C LYS A 14 -23.43 4.09 1.35
N ALA A 15 -22.95 5.30 1.04
CA ALA A 15 -22.62 5.68 -0.32
C ALA A 15 -21.40 4.91 -0.86
N LEU A 16 -20.36 4.73 -0.04
CA LEU A 16 -19.20 3.90 -0.38
C LEU A 16 -19.64 2.44 -0.62
N ASN A 17 -20.42 1.88 0.31
CA ASN A 17 -20.85 0.48 0.20
C ASN A 17 -21.70 0.24 -1.06
N ALA A 18 -22.58 1.16 -1.42
CA ALA A 18 -23.37 1.07 -2.64
C ALA A 18 -22.48 1.05 -3.89
N LYS A 19 -21.45 1.91 -3.95
CA LYS A 19 -20.52 1.95 -5.07
C LYS A 19 -19.61 0.72 -5.15
N LEU A 20 -19.16 0.19 -4.02
CA LEU A 20 -18.38 -1.04 -3.96
C LEU A 20 -19.21 -2.24 -4.44
N THR A 21 -20.49 -2.30 -4.05
CA THR A 21 -21.40 -3.34 -4.49
C THR A 21 -21.68 -3.25 -5.98
N GLU A 22 -22.00 -2.06 -6.50
CA GLU A 22 -22.17 -1.80 -7.93
C GLU A 22 -20.95 -2.24 -8.75
N ALA A 23 -19.76 -1.84 -8.34
CA ALA A 23 -18.51 -2.21 -9.03
C ALA A 23 -18.30 -3.74 -9.04
N LYS A 24 -18.58 -4.40 -7.91
CA LYS A 24 -18.48 -5.86 -7.80
C LYS A 24 -19.47 -6.57 -8.73
N GLU A 25 -20.72 -6.10 -8.82
CA GLU A 25 -21.76 -6.64 -9.72
C GLU A 25 -21.36 -6.47 -11.19
N GLN A 26 -20.66 -5.38 -11.51
CA GLN A 26 -20.10 -5.12 -12.85
C GLN A 26 -18.79 -5.86 -13.12
N GLY A 27 -18.28 -6.66 -12.18
CA GLY A 27 -17.02 -7.42 -12.33
C GLY A 27 -15.76 -6.61 -12.09
N TYR A 28 -15.85 -5.40 -11.51
CA TYR A 28 -14.70 -4.57 -11.17
C TYR A 28 -14.26 -4.77 -9.73
N GLN A 29 -12.94 -4.73 -9.53
CA GLN A 29 -12.33 -4.61 -8.21
C GLN A 29 -11.76 -3.20 -8.05
N LEU A 30 -12.32 -2.43 -7.12
CA LEU A 30 -11.87 -1.07 -6.86
C LEU A 30 -10.68 -1.07 -5.90
N ASN A 31 -9.62 -0.36 -6.29
CA ASN A 31 -8.51 -0.04 -5.41
C ASN A 31 -8.83 1.25 -4.66
N LEU A 32 -8.96 1.17 -3.34
CA LEU A 32 -9.25 2.32 -2.49
C LEU A 32 -7.95 2.93 -1.97
N ASN A 33 -7.80 4.22 -2.18
CA ASN A 33 -6.72 5.00 -1.62
C ASN A 33 -7.34 6.16 -0.82
N LEU A 34 -7.04 6.24 0.48
CA LEU A 34 -7.40 7.40 1.29
C LEU A 34 -6.53 8.58 0.85
N LEU A 35 -7.13 9.50 0.12
CA LEU A 35 -6.46 10.69 -0.36
C LEU A 35 -5.90 11.53 0.81
N GLY A 36 -4.71 12.04 0.64
CA GLY A 36 -4.05 12.93 1.59
C GLY A 36 -2.59 13.14 1.21
N GLU A 37 -2.10 14.33 1.54
CA GLU A 37 -0.69 14.68 1.40
C GLU A 37 0.19 13.96 2.45
N ALA A 38 1.51 14.15 2.36
CA ALA A 38 2.43 13.67 3.38
C ALA A 38 2.04 14.17 4.77
N VAL A 39 2.16 13.33 5.76
CA VAL A 39 1.73 13.65 7.14
C VAL A 39 2.76 14.55 7.79
N LEU A 40 2.32 15.68 8.32
CA LEU A 40 3.18 16.65 9.00
C LEU A 40 3.40 16.31 10.47
N GLY A 41 2.53 15.51 11.09
CA GLY A 41 2.58 15.22 12.51
C GLY A 41 2.13 13.81 12.90
N GLU A 42 2.59 13.35 14.06
CA GLU A 42 2.31 12.01 14.59
C GLU A 42 0.82 11.76 14.86
N ALA A 43 0.10 12.78 15.33
CA ALA A 43 -1.34 12.66 15.59
C ALA A 43 -2.11 12.40 14.28
N GLU A 44 -1.73 13.08 13.22
CA GLU A 44 -2.32 12.88 11.89
C GLU A 44 -1.97 11.51 11.33
N ALA A 45 -0.71 11.06 11.46
CA ALA A 45 -0.27 9.73 11.04
C ALA A 45 -1.10 8.63 11.73
N LYS A 46 -1.28 8.73 13.04
CA LYS A 46 -2.12 7.79 13.81
C LYS A 46 -3.57 7.80 13.37
N SER A 47 -4.14 8.99 13.18
CA SER A 47 -5.53 9.13 12.71
C SER A 47 -5.72 8.51 11.32
N ARG A 48 -4.77 8.70 10.43
CA ARG A 48 -4.81 8.13 9.07
C ARG A 48 -4.66 6.61 9.08
N LEU A 49 -3.75 6.08 9.89
CA LEU A 49 -3.61 4.65 10.11
C LEU A 49 -4.90 4.01 10.61
N GLU A 50 -5.54 4.63 11.61
CA GLU A 50 -6.80 4.11 12.16
C GLU A 50 -7.93 4.15 11.13
N ARG A 51 -8.05 5.22 10.35
CA ARG A 51 -9.03 5.29 9.24
C ARG A 51 -8.77 4.22 8.18
N THR A 52 -7.49 3.98 7.84
CA THR A 52 -7.13 2.92 6.90
C THR A 52 -7.48 1.54 7.46
N ARG A 53 -7.23 1.32 8.75
CA ARG A 53 -7.60 0.09 9.43
C ARG A 53 -9.11 -0.14 9.43
N GLN A 54 -9.89 0.89 9.76
CA GLN A 54 -11.38 0.84 9.72
C GLN A 54 -11.89 0.57 8.30
N MET A 55 -11.28 1.19 7.29
CA MET A 55 -11.62 0.90 5.89
C MET A 55 -11.37 -0.58 5.55
N LEU A 56 -10.26 -1.17 5.99
CA LEU A 56 -9.95 -2.59 5.77
C LEU A 56 -10.90 -3.54 6.52
N GLN A 57 -11.56 -3.10 7.59
CA GLN A 57 -12.59 -3.88 8.28
C GLN A 57 -13.89 -4.03 7.47
N ASN A 58 -14.12 -3.15 6.50
CA ASN A 58 -15.26 -3.27 5.61
C ASN A 58 -15.08 -4.46 4.64
N PRO A 59 -15.95 -5.48 4.68
CA PRO A 59 -15.78 -6.69 3.86
C PRO A 59 -15.89 -6.44 2.35
N LEU A 60 -16.45 -5.31 1.94
CA LEU A 60 -16.52 -4.92 0.53
C LEU A 60 -15.20 -4.32 0.02
N VAL A 61 -14.30 -3.90 0.91
CA VAL A 61 -12.98 -3.35 0.55
C VAL A 61 -12.01 -4.49 0.37
N THR A 62 -11.81 -4.94 -0.85
CA THR A 62 -10.94 -6.06 -1.19
C THR A 62 -9.54 -5.64 -1.64
N TYR A 63 -9.35 -4.35 -1.96
CA TYR A 63 -8.08 -3.82 -2.43
C TYR A 63 -7.87 -2.39 -1.91
N ALA A 64 -6.77 -2.15 -1.22
CA ALA A 64 -6.40 -0.84 -0.70
C ALA A 64 -4.97 -0.47 -1.07
N SER A 65 -4.73 0.81 -1.34
CA SER A 65 -3.38 1.37 -1.50
C SER A 65 -2.99 2.19 -0.29
N ILE A 66 -1.73 2.06 0.12
CA ILE A 66 -1.11 2.82 1.20
C ILE A 66 0.22 3.42 0.73
N LYS A 67 0.65 4.49 1.39
CA LYS A 67 1.91 5.18 1.13
C LYS A 67 2.76 5.18 2.39
N ALA A 68 4.07 4.89 2.29
CA ALA A 68 4.98 4.94 3.42
C ALA A 68 4.99 6.34 4.07
N SER A 69 5.00 7.40 3.26
CA SER A 69 4.96 8.80 3.71
C SER A 69 3.68 9.18 4.46
N SER A 70 2.59 8.44 4.29
CA SER A 70 1.31 8.72 4.95
C SER A 70 1.16 8.10 6.33
N VAL A 71 2.04 7.19 6.70
CA VAL A 71 1.93 6.43 7.95
C VAL A 71 3.00 6.78 8.99
N CYS A 72 3.98 7.59 8.61
CA CYS A 72 5.04 8.08 9.50
C CYS A 72 5.35 9.54 9.21
N ALA A 73 5.23 10.40 10.23
CA ALA A 73 5.75 11.75 10.14
C ALA A 73 7.28 11.74 10.28
N GLN A 74 7.95 12.65 9.58
CA GLN A 74 9.38 12.94 9.74
C GLN A 74 10.28 11.69 9.61
N LEU A 75 10.35 11.13 8.41
CA LEU A 75 11.37 10.14 8.09
C LEU A 75 12.76 10.78 8.18
N ASN A 76 13.64 10.19 8.99
CA ASN A 76 15.01 10.65 9.13
C ASN A 76 15.88 10.11 7.99
N PRO A 77 16.38 10.93 7.06
CA PRO A 77 17.17 10.45 5.93
C PRO A 77 18.50 9.80 6.33
N TRP A 78 18.97 10.04 7.55
CA TRP A 78 20.24 9.48 8.08
C TRP A 78 20.05 8.17 8.86
N ASP A 79 18.80 7.75 9.12
CA ASP A 79 18.47 6.55 9.88
C ASP A 79 17.47 5.69 9.12
N ILE A 80 17.91 5.11 8.02
CA ILE A 80 17.07 4.29 7.14
C ILE A 80 16.52 3.08 7.90
N GLN A 81 17.35 2.39 8.69
CA GLN A 81 16.90 1.20 9.41
C GLN A 81 15.89 1.53 10.50
N GLY A 82 16.12 2.59 11.28
CA GLY A 82 15.15 3.05 12.27
C GLY A 82 13.83 3.51 11.64
N ASN A 83 13.86 4.12 10.45
CA ASN A 83 12.65 4.42 9.70
C ASN A 83 11.88 3.15 9.33
N ILE A 84 12.59 2.13 8.83
CA ILE A 84 11.98 0.86 8.43
C ILE A 84 11.29 0.18 9.62
N GLU A 85 11.95 0.08 10.76
CA GLU A 85 11.34 -0.54 11.94
C GLU A 85 10.10 0.22 12.42
N ARG A 86 10.18 1.56 12.47
CA ARG A 86 9.00 2.40 12.81
C ARG A 86 7.84 2.22 11.82
N LEU A 87 8.15 2.14 10.53
CA LEU A 87 7.14 1.92 9.50
C LEU A 87 6.54 0.51 9.60
N LYS A 88 7.36 -0.52 9.83
CA LYS A 88 6.89 -1.89 10.04
C LYS A 88 5.95 -1.97 11.25
N ASP A 89 6.31 -1.37 12.38
CA ASP A 89 5.47 -1.35 13.58
C ASP A 89 4.09 -0.76 13.32
N ARG A 90 4.03 0.26 12.46
CA ARG A 90 2.77 0.90 12.09
C ARG A 90 1.97 0.13 11.05
N LEU A 91 2.65 -0.53 10.13
CA LEU A 91 2.00 -1.27 9.05
C LEU A 91 1.54 -2.67 9.47
N ARG A 92 2.24 -3.35 10.39
CA ARG A 92 1.84 -4.68 10.87
C ARG A 92 0.36 -4.78 11.26
N PRO A 93 -0.22 -3.83 12.03
CA PRO A 93 -1.66 -3.87 12.35
C PRO A 93 -2.57 -3.83 11.11
N LEU A 94 -2.19 -3.08 10.06
CA LEU A 94 -2.96 -3.01 8.82
C LEU A 94 -2.89 -4.33 8.04
N TYR A 95 -1.69 -4.91 7.94
CA TYR A 95 -1.47 -6.18 7.25
C TYR A 95 -2.16 -7.34 7.98
N ARG A 96 -2.12 -7.35 9.32
CA ARG A 96 -2.90 -8.31 10.12
C ARG A 96 -4.41 -8.14 9.91
N GLU A 97 -4.90 -6.89 9.82
CA GLU A 97 -6.32 -6.62 9.54
C GLU A 97 -6.74 -7.19 8.18
N ALA A 98 -5.90 -7.00 7.15
CA ALA A 98 -6.14 -7.55 5.82
C ALA A 98 -6.23 -9.09 5.81
N MET A 99 -5.51 -9.76 6.71
CA MET A 99 -5.46 -11.22 6.81
C MET A 99 -6.63 -11.83 7.60
N LYS A 100 -7.41 -11.05 8.35
CA LYS A 100 -8.50 -11.59 9.20
C LYS A 100 -9.64 -12.26 8.44
N ARG A 101 -9.67 -12.13 7.13
CA ARG A 101 -10.74 -12.69 6.29
C ARG A 101 -10.20 -13.55 5.16
N SER A 102 -11.06 -14.35 4.56
CA SER A 102 -10.76 -15.14 3.37
C SER A 102 -11.75 -14.81 2.26
N PRO A 103 -11.32 -14.41 1.05
CA PRO A 103 -9.92 -14.14 0.73
C PRO A 103 -9.40 -12.89 1.46
N HIS A 104 -8.08 -12.82 1.67
CA HIS A 104 -7.42 -11.66 2.28
C HIS A 104 -7.66 -10.39 1.48
N ALA A 105 -7.69 -9.23 2.17
CA ALA A 105 -7.65 -7.97 1.45
C ALA A 105 -6.25 -7.76 0.86
N PHE A 106 -6.20 -7.32 -0.39
CA PHE A 106 -4.95 -7.00 -1.06
C PHE A 106 -4.48 -5.60 -0.65
N ILE A 107 -3.25 -5.48 -0.16
CA ILE A 107 -2.64 -4.19 0.14
C ILE A 107 -1.57 -3.90 -0.90
N ASN A 108 -1.67 -2.72 -1.50
CA ASN A 108 -0.68 -2.21 -2.45
C ASN A 108 0.09 -1.05 -1.81
N MET A 109 1.41 -1.10 -1.87
CA MET A 109 2.28 -0.02 -1.42
C MET A 109 2.56 0.90 -2.61
N ASP A 110 2.01 2.11 -2.56
CA ASP A 110 2.21 3.11 -3.60
C ASP A 110 3.58 3.78 -3.46
N MET A 111 4.18 4.12 -4.60
CA MET A 111 5.41 4.88 -4.72
C MET A 111 5.07 6.32 -5.12
N GLU A 112 5.63 7.30 -4.42
CA GLU A 112 5.38 8.70 -4.70
C GLU A 112 6.63 9.45 -5.16
N GLU A 113 7.62 9.58 -4.29
CA GLU A 113 8.82 10.37 -4.56
C GLU A 113 10.02 9.46 -4.81
N TYR A 114 10.91 9.89 -5.70
CA TYR A 114 12.13 9.15 -6.02
C TYR A 114 13.01 8.89 -4.81
N LYS A 115 13.11 9.86 -3.90
CA LYS A 115 13.89 9.71 -2.65
C LYS A 115 13.44 8.55 -1.77
N ASP A 116 12.17 8.12 -1.91
CA ASP A 116 11.57 7.07 -1.09
C ASP A 116 11.67 5.68 -1.74
N LEU A 117 12.20 5.58 -2.97
CA LEU A 117 12.25 4.34 -3.75
C LEU A 117 12.91 3.20 -2.95
N HIS A 118 14.14 3.41 -2.51
CA HIS A 118 14.90 2.38 -1.80
C HIS A 118 14.30 2.03 -0.43
N LEU A 119 13.82 3.05 0.30
CA LEU A 119 13.14 2.86 1.58
C LEU A 119 11.88 2.01 1.40
N THR A 120 11.07 2.33 0.40
CA THR A 120 9.79 1.64 0.14
C THR A 120 10.01 0.18 -0.28
N ILE A 121 11.00 -0.08 -1.14
CA ILE A 121 11.35 -1.46 -1.55
C ILE A 121 11.83 -2.26 -0.36
N LYS A 122 12.75 -1.72 0.43
CA LYS A 122 13.29 -2.39 1.61
C LYS A 122 12.20 -2.65 2.66
N LEU A 123 11.36 -1.66 2.94
CA LEU A 123 10.20 -1.81 3.81
C LEU A 123 9.27 -2.93 3.35
N PHE A 124 8.90 -2.94 2.07
CA PHE A 124 8.02 -3.93 1.49
C PHE A 124 8.59 -5.34 1.59
N THR A 125 9.86 -5.52 1.22
CA THR A 125 10.51 -6.83 1.25
C THR A 125 10.74 -7.33 2.67
N GLU A 126 11.16 -6.48 3.61
CA GLU A 126 11.36 -6.87 5.01
C GLU A 126 10.03 -7.20 5.70
N LEU A 127 8.99 -6.38 5.51
CA LEU A 127 7.68 -6.63 6.11
C LEU A 127 7.09 -7.96 5.62
N LEU A 128 7.14 -8.22 4.31
CA LEU A 128 6.60 -9.44 3.73
C LEU A 128 7.50 -10.68 3.95
N SER A 129 8.72 -10.49 4.45
CA SER A 129 9.60 -11.59 4.88
C SER A 129 9.26 -12.08 6.28
N GLU A 130 8.45 -11.35 7.04
CA GLU A 130 7.99 -11.81 8.35
C GLU A 130 7.10 -13.06 8.18
N GLU A 131 7.31 -14.05 9.03
CA GLU A 131 6.64 -15.36 8.93
C GLU A 131 5.11 -15.21 8.90
N GLU A 132 4.57 -14.31 9.72
CA GLU A 132 3.12 -14.07 9.79
C GLU A 132 2.53 -13.55 8.47
N PHE A 133 3.33 -12.92 7.60
CA PHE A 133 2.87 -12.37 6.30
C PHE A 133 3.27 -13.22 5.10
N LEU A 134 3.88 -14.37 5.31
CA LEU A 134 4.36 -15.22 4.22
C LEU A 134 3.24 -15.61 3.24
N ASN A 135 2.02 -15.81 3.72
CA ASN A 135 0.87 -16.22 2.92
C ASN A 135 -0.01 -15.05 2.44
N LEU A 136 0.42 -13.80 2.68
CA LEU A 136 -0.33 -12.63 2.24
C LEU A 136 0.08 -12.18 0.84
N GLU A 137 -0.86 -12.10 -0.08
CA GLU A 137 -0.66 -11.43 -1.37
C GLU A 137 -0.64 -9.91 -1.16
N ALA A 138 0.38 -9.27 -1.68
CA ALA A 138 0.53 -7.82 -1.60
C ALA A 138 1.16 -7.25 -2.87
N GLY A 139 1.06 -5.95 -3.05
CA GLY A 139 1.60 -5.26 -4.22
C GLY A 139 2.48 -4.07 -3.89
N ILE A 140 3.30 -3.70 -4.85
CA ILE A 140 4.12 -2.50 -4.83
C ILE A 140 4.10 -1.81 -6.19
N VAL A 141 4.23 -0.50 -6.20
CA VAL A 141 4.28 0.31 -7.42
C VAL A 141 5.73 0.65 -7.75
N LEU A 142 6.07 0.59 -9.02
CA LEU A 142 7.30 1.15 -9.58
C LEU A 142 6.97 2.17 -10.68
N GLN A 143 7.74 3.24 -10.73
CA GLN A 143 7.62 4.32 -11.71
C GLN A 143 8.58 4.06 -12.88
N ALA A 144 8.06 3.72 -14.07
CA ALA A 144 8.85 3.26 -15.20
C ALA A 144 9.84 4.29 -15.77
N TYR A 145 9.66 5.56 -15.48
CA TYR A 145 10.49 6.64 -16.01
C TYR A 145 11.77 6.91 -15.19
N LEU A 146 11.90 6.32 -14.01
CA LEU A 146 13.08 6.51 -13.16
C LEU A 146 14.24 5.61 -13.62
N PRO A 147 15.47 6.11 -13.66
CA PRO A 147 16.65 5.31 -14.06
C PRO A 147 16.83 4.04 -13.24
N ASP A 148 16.58 4.11 -11.92
CA ASP A 148 16.81 3.00 -11.00
C ASP A 148 15.67 1.97 -10.98
N THR A 149 14.59 2.20 -11.74
CA THR A 149 13.42 1.29 -11.75
C THR A 149 13.79 -0.11 -12.19
N PHE A 150 14.72 -0.25 -13.13
CA PHE A 150 15.14 -1.57 -13.61
C PHE A 150 15.82 -2.39 -12.51
N GLU A 151 16.73 -1.80 -11.74
CA GLU A 151 17.38 -2.49 -10.61
C GLU A 151 16.39 -2.74 -9.47
N ALA A 152 15.49 -1.81 -9.21
CA ALA A 152 14.39 -1.98 -8.28
C ALA A 152 13.50 -3.17 -8.66
N PHE A 153 13.16 -3.30 -9.95
CA PHE A 153 12.40 -4.42 -10.47
C PHE A 153 13.15 -5.75 -10.30
N ARG A 154 14.46 -5.79 -10.60
CA ARG A 154 15.28 -7.00 -10.41
C ARG A 154 15.31 -7.44 -8.95
N THR A 155 15.47 -6.50 -8.03
CA THR A 155 15.43 -6.75 -6.58
C THR A 155 14.11 -7.37 -6.16
N LEU A 156 12.98 -6.80 -6.61
CA LEU A 156 11.65 -7.33 -6.31
C LEU A 156 11.38 -8.68 -6.98
N ALA A 157 11.88 -8.90 -8.20
CA ALA A 157 11.75 -10.18 -8.87
C ALA A 157 12.53 -11.30 -8.16
N THR A 158 13.74 -11.00 -7.69
CA THR A 158 14.53 -11.91 -6.86
C THR A 158 13.81 -12.24 -5.56
N PHE A 159 13.33 -11.22 -4.86
CA PHE A 159 12.53 -11.39 -3.65
C PHE A 159 11.28 -12.26 -3.88
N ALA A 160 10.55 -12.02 -4.97
CA ALA A 160 9.36 -12.81 -5.32
C ALA A 160 9.70 -14.29 -5.52
N LYS A 161 10.83 -14.58 -6.18
CA LYS A 161 11.31 -15.94 -6.39
C LYS A 161 11.65 -16.62 -5.06
N GLU A 162 12.49 -15.98 -4.24
CA GLU A 162 12.89 -16.51 -2.93
C GLU A 162 11.69 -16.75 -1.99
N ARG A 163 10.72 -15.82 -2.03
CA ARG A 163 9.49 -15.94 -1.27
C ARG A 163 8.68 -17.17 -1.71
N ARG A 164 8.57 -17.42 -3.01
CA ARG A 164 7.88 -18.61 -3.53
C ARG A 164 8.60 -19.91 -3.18
N GLU A 165 9.92 -19.93 -3.22
CA GLU A 165 10.73 -21.08 -2.80
C GLU A 165 10.49 -21.44 -1.33
N LYS A 166 10.16 -20.47 -0.50
CA LYS A 166 9.75 -20.66 0.90
C LYS A 166 8.26 -21.00 1.07
N GLY A 167 7.52 -21.25 -0.01
CA GLY A 167 6.09 -21.52 0.02
C GLY A 167 5.20 -20.30 0.22
N GLY A 168 5.74 -19.10 0.09
CA GLY A 168 5.01 -17.86 0.27
C GLY A 168 4.10 -17.46 -0.91
N ALA A 169 3.14 -16.58 -0.63
CA ALA A 169 2.21 -16.05 -1.62
C ALA A 169 2.91 -15.15 -2.66
N GLN A 170 2.24 -14.94 -3.76
CA GLN A 170 2.73 -14.07 -4.85
C GLN A 170 2.72 -12.60 -4.43
N ILE A 171 3.59 -11.82 -5.05
CA ILE A 171 3.52 -10.37 -5.02
C ILE A 171 3.11 -9.82 -6.39
N LYS A 172 2.53 -8.63 -6.40
CA LYS A 172 2.16 -7.90 -7.62
C LYS A 172 3.02 -6.66 -7.76
N ILE A 173 3.71 -6.50 -8.88
CA ILE A 173 4.41 -5.27 -9.23
C ILE A 173 3.55 -4.51 -10.22
N ARG A 174 3.10 -3.31 -9.86
CA ARG A 174 2.39 -2.39 -10.74
C ARG A 174 3.38 -1.39 -11.32
N LEU A 175 3.70 -1.56 -12.60
CA LEU A 175 4.56 -0.63 -13.31
C LEU A 175 3.69 0.52 -13.85
N VAL A 176 3.96 1.74 -13.41
CA VAL A 176 3.25 2.94 -13.85
C VAL A 176 4.14 3.82 -14.71
N LYS A 177 3.55 4.44 -15.74
CA LYS A 177 4.28 5.35 -16.62
C LYS A 177 4.87 6.54 -15.85
N GLY A 178 4.21 6.95 -14.78
CA GLY A 178 4.53 8.12 -13.98
C GLY A 178 3.68 9.32 -14.40
N ALA A 179 3.28 10.11 -13.41
CA ALA A 179 2.47 11.31 -13.62
C ALA A 179 3.19 12.59 -13.15
N ASN A 180 4.22 12.46 -12.35
CA ASN A 180 4.93 13.58 -11.76
C ASN A 180 6.20 13.86 -12.56
N LEU A 181 6.15 14.90 -13.34
CA LEU A 181 7.28 15.49 -14.06
C LEU A 181 7.89 16.67 -13.28
N SER A 182 7.81 16.65 -11.96
CA SER A 182 8.44 17.68 -11.12
C SER A 182 9.77 17.24 -10.61
#